data_51066fe6adf3167b5e8afd2c484e4dc9
#
_entry.id   51066fe6adf3167b5e8afd2c484e4dc9
#
_cell.length_a   1.000
_cell.length_b   1.000
_cell.length_c   1.000
_cell.angle_alpha   90.00
_cell.angle_beta   90.00
_cell.angle_gamma   90.00
#
_symmetry.space_group_name_H-M   'P 1'
#
loop_
_entity.id
_entity.type
_entity.pdbx_description
1 polymer ?
#
loop_
_entity_poly.entity_id
_entity_poly.type
_entity_poly.pdbx_seq_one_letter_code
_entity_poly.pdbx_strand_id
1 'polypeptide(L)'
;MKTRALTAAILTLAASVAFAAGKDFDRTLNINAAPSVSLSTGSGYIHVHPGSDSQVHVIGHVRPSNSWFNKDSESRVQQIVNNPPISQNGNTITIGDTQSRELYRNISIDYDVTLPRASSIHAGSGSGDVDIQDVGAYLKATSGSGNVHAQGIHGPADLQSGSGDIYLQQTAAGDVRAKTGSGNIQLNDISGGLKAGTGSGNIEASGRPTSDWKLDTGSGDIHLTLGSSAHFTLNASTGSGTLRTAQPIAMQGEMNKHHITGSVNGGGPTVRANTGSGDIDIK
;
A
#
# COMPACT_ATOMS: atom_id res chain seq x y z
N MET A 1 -64.84 35.61 -38.87
CA MET A 1 -64.34 34.32 -38.38
C MET A 1 -62.99 34.56 -37.73
N LYS A 2 -62.94 34.51 -36.38
CA LYS A 2 -61.71 34.73 -35.62
C LYS A 2 -61.19 33.36 -35.17
N THR A 3 -60.05 32.88 -35.71
CA THR A 3 -59.34 31.64 -35.35
C THR A 3 -58.48 31.91 -34.13
N ARG A 4 -58.78 31.25 -33.03
CA ARG A 4 -57.95 31.28 -31.80
C ARG A 4 -56.92 30.12 -31.93
N ALA A 5 -55.65 30.46 -31.95
CA ALA A 5 -54.56 29.51 -31.80
C ALA A 5 -54.36 29.16 -30.34
N LEU A 6 -54.45 27.88 -30.03
CA LEU A 6 -54.18 27.33 -28.69
C LEU A 6 -52.71 26.95 -28.63
N THR A 7 -51.90 27.69 -27.89
CA THR A 7 -50.48 27.38 -27.67
C THR A 7 -50.40 26.41 -26.47
N ALA A 8 -50.07 25.15 -26.72
CA ALA A 8 -49.79 24.18 -25.67
C ALA A 8 -48.35 24.37 -25.17
N ALA A 9 -48.17 24.78 -23.94
CA ALA A 9 -46.89 24.82 -23.25
C ALA A 9 -46.54 23.42 -22.74
N ILE A 10 -45.53 22.78 -23.33
CA ILE A 10 -44.96 21.53 -22.84
C ILE A 10 -44.03 21.87 -21.70
N LEU A 11 -44.41 21.55 -20.47
CA LEU A 11 -43.59 21.67 -19.29
C LEU A 11 -42.71 20.43 -19.20
N THR A 12 -41.48 20.52 -19.67
CA THR A 12 -40.45 19.46 -19.48
C THR A 12 -39.96 19.49 -18.03
N LEU A 13 -40.43 18.53 -17.23
CA LEU A 13 -39.93 18.27 -15.90
C LEU A 13 -38.54 17.63 -16.00
N ALA A 14 -37.51 18.43 -15.92
CA ALA A 14 -36.13 17.91 -15.78
C ALA A 14 -36.00 17.33 -14.37
N ALA A 15 -36.08 16.01 -14.24
CA ALA A 15 -35.71 15.31 -13.03
C ALA A 15 -34.18 15.43 -12.88
N SER A 16 -33.73 16.37 -12.05
CA SER A 16 -32.33 16.40 -11.61
C SER A 16 -32.10 15.18 -10.75
N VAL A 17 -31.36 14.19 -11.31
CA VAL A 17 -30.77 13.11 -10.51
C VAL A 17 -29.71 13.79 -9.64
N ALA A 18 -30.06 14.08 -8.39
CA ALA A 18 -29.08 14.49 -7.41
C ALA A 18 -28.17 13.32 -7.12
N PHE A 19 -27.00 13.31 -7.74
CA PHE A 19 -25.92 12.45 -7.26
C PHE A 19 -25.64 12.87 -5.82
N ALA A 20 -25.53 11.87 -4.94
CA ALA A 20 -25.15 12.09 -3.56
C ALA A 20 -23.77 12.77 -3.53
N ALA A 21 -23.76 14.08 -3.40
CA ALA A 21 -22.54 14.85 -3.32
C ALA A 21 -21.82 14.49 -2.02
N GLY A 22 -20.67 13.86 -2.13
CA GLY A 22 -19.72 13.79 -1.02
C GLY A 22 -19.39 15.20 -0.55
N LYS A 23 -18.98 15.36 0.69
CA LYS A 23 -18.52 16.64 1.26
C LYS A 23 -17.09 16.48 1.71
N ASP A 24 -16.33 17.54 1.56
CA ASP A 24 -14.91 17.55 1.88
C ASP A 24 -14.65 18.35 3.16
N PHE A 25 -13.62 17.98 3.87
CA PHE A 25 -12.99 18.83 4.86
C PHE A 25 -11.52 19.03 4.50
N ASP A 26 -10.99 20.16 4.91
CA ASP A 26 -9.60 20.57 4.71
C ASP A 26 -9.03 21.04 6.06
N ARG A 27 -7.84 20.51 6.43
CA ARG A 27 -7.17 20.86 7.68
C ARG A 27 -5.67 20.95 7.47
N THR A 28 -5.09 22.03 7.95
CA THR A 28 -3.63 22.23 8.01
C THR A 28 -3.17 22.21 9.46
N LEU A 29 -2.19 21.36 9.75
CA LEU A 29 -1.62 21.16 11.08
C LEU A 29 -0.17 21.63 11.06
N ASN A 30 0.19 22.58 11.93
CA ASN A 30 1.57 23.06 12.05
C ASN A 30 2.38 22.07 12.91
N ILE A 31 3.61 21.83 12.48
CA ILE A 31 4.56 20.93 13.14
C ILE A 31 5.92 21.64 13.28
N ASN A 32 6.71 21.22 14.27
CA ASN A 32 8.02 21.80 14.54
C ASN A 32 9.18 20.85 14.23
N ALA A 33 8.88 19.57 13.93
CA ALA A 33 9.83 18.53 13.53
C ALA A 33 9.12 17.46 12.72
N ALA A 34 9.88 16.52 12.16
CA ALA A 34 9.32 15.40 11.39
C ALA A 34 8.24 14.66 12.20
N PRO A 35 7.00 14.56 11.68
CA PRO A 35 5.88 14.01 12.42
C PRO A 35 5.85 12.48 12.37
N SER A 36 5.18 11.92 13.39
CA SER A 36 4.65 10.56 13.35
C SER A 36 3.16 10.63 13.02
N VAL A 37 2.77 10.12 11.88
CA VAL A 37 1.39 10.22 11.37
C VAL A 37 0.76 8.84 11.30
N SER A 38 -0.37 8.68 11.97
CA SER A 38 -1.21 7.49 11.91
C SER A 38 -2.50 7.81 11.18
N LEU A 39 -2.75 7.11 10.05
CA LEU A 39 -3.95 7.27 9.23
C LEU A 39 -4.75 5.97 9.23
N SER A 40 -6.07 6.05 9.41
CA SER A 40 -6.93 4.89 9.29
C SER A 40 -8.26 5.22 8.62
N THR A 41 -8.73 4.31 7.76
CA THR A 41 -10.07 4.39 7.17
C THR A 41 -10.70 3.00 7.06
N GLY A 42 -12.02 2.94 7.12
CA GLY A 42 -12.74 1.68 6.98
C GLY A 42 -12.80 1.18 5.54
N SER A 43 -13.15 2.08 4.60
CA SER A 43 -13.42 1.70 3.20
C SER A 43 -12.89 2.70 2.18
N GLY A 44 -12.22 3.75 2.60
CA GLY A 44 -11.67 4.79 1.72
C GLY A 44 -10.26 4.48 1.27
N TYR A 45 -9.80 5.28 0.31
CA TYR A 45 -8.41 5.32 -0.12
C TYR A 45 -7.57 6.17 0.83
N ILE A 46 -6.28 5.89 0.86
CA ILE A 46 -5.28 6.72 1.54
C ILE A 46 -4.22 7.08 0.52
N HIS A 47 -4.08 8.36 0.22
CA HIS A 47 -3.00 8.91 -0.59
C HIS A 47 -2.12 9.79 0.28
N VAL A 48 -0.81 9.51 0.24
CA VAL A 48 0.19 10.30 1.00
C VAL A 48 1.32 10.71 0.06
N HIS A 49 1.61 12.00 0.02
CA HIS A 49 2.67 12.56 -0.82
C HIS A 49 3.44 13.68 -0.12
N PRO A 50 4.64 14.02 -0.63
CA PRO A 50 5.47 15.00 0.04
C PRO A 50 4.91 16.42 -0.05
N GLY A 51 5.12 17.20 1.01
CA GLY A 51 4.73 18.59 1.11
C GLY A 51 5.73 19.45 1.88
N SER A 52 5.22 20.46 2.54
CA SER A 52 6.02 21.40 3.35
C SER A 52 6.62 20.70 4.58
N ASP A 53 7.84 21.09 4.95
CA ASP A 53 8.53 20.55 6.13
C ASP A 53 7.96 21.06 7.47
N SER A 54 7.06 22.05 7.44
CA SER A 54 6.48 22.67 8.64
C SER A 54 5.00 22.40 8.85
N GLN A 55 4.36 21.65 7.95
CA GLN A 55 2.92 21.42 7.97
C GLN A 55 2.55 20.01 7.51
N VAL A 56 1.46 19.51 8.08
CA VAL A 56 0.70 18.37 7.54
C VAL A 56 -0.63 18.90 7.05
N HIS A 57 -0.93 18.68 5.79
CA HIS A 57 -2.19 19.09 5.16
C HIS A 57 -3.03 17.86 4.89
N VAL A 58 -4.28 17.89 5.29
CA VAL A 58 -5.21 16.74 5.24
C VAL A 58 -6.50 17.17 4.56
N ILE A 59 -6.81 16.56 3.43
CA ILE A 59 -8.11 16.64 2.77
C ILE A 59 -8.83 15.32 2.97
N GLY A 60 -10.07 15.37 3.44
CA GLY A 60 -10.89 14.18 3.60
C GLY A 60 -12.16 14.29 2.78
N HIS A 61 -12.38 13.34 1.87
CA HIS A 61 -13.56 13.23 1.02
C HIS A 61 -14.56 12.26 1.67
N VAL A 62 -15.59 12.81 2.29
CA VAL A 62 -16.56 12.06 3.09
C VAL A 62 -17.78 11.73 2.25
N ARG A 63 -18.08 10.45 2.10
CA ARG A 63 -19.24 10.00 1.31
C ARG A 63 -19.93 8.79 1.95
N PRO A 64 -21.25 8.61 1.74
CA PRO A 64 -21.92 7.36 2.10
C PRO A 64 -21.38 6.20 1.27
N SER A 65 -21.14 5.04 1.91
CA SER A 65 -20.66 3.83 1.22
C SER A 65 -21.74 3.12 0.40
N ASN A 66 -23.03 3.40 0.67
CA ASN A 66 -24.17 2.78 -0.03
C ASN A 66 -24.99 3.84 -0.76
N SER A 67 -25.49 3.48 -1.94
CA SER A 67 -26.35 4.34 -2.78
C SER A 67 -27.75 4.61 -2.19
N TRP A 68 -28.12 3.97 -1.11
CA TRP A 68 -29.38 4.25 -0.42
C TRP A 68 -29.21 5.46 0.49
N PHE A 69 -29.46 6.62 -0.10
CA PHE A 69 -29.45 7.90 0.57
C PHE A 69 -30.60 7.99 1.55
N ASN A 70 -30.32 8.11 2.83
CA ASN A 70 -31.27 8.53 3.83
C ASN A 70 -30.78 9.81 4.52
N LYS A 71 -31.68 10.58 5.08
CA LYS A 71 -31.37 11.85 5.79
C LYS A 71 -30.34 11.64 6.92
N ASP A 72 -30.28 10.45 7.49
CA ASP A 72 -29.34 10.11 8.57
C ASP A 72 -27.91 10.02 8.08
N SER A 73 -27.66 9.51 6.86
CA SER A 73 -26.32 9.47 6.30
C SER A 73 -25.80 10.87 5.95
N GLU A 74 -26.65 11.75 5.42
CA GLU A 74 -26.27 13.13 5.13
C GLU A 74 -25.95 13.92 6.39
N SER A 75 -26.73 13.76 7.44
CA SER A 75 -26.46 14.38 8.75
C SER A 75 -25.12 13.94 9.33
N ARG A 76 -24.80 12.64 9.23
CA ARG A 76 -23.51 12.09 9.70
C ARG A 76 -22.33 12.60 8.86
N VAL A 77 -22.47 12.65 7.53
CA VAL A 77 -21.45 13.26 6.65
C VAL A 77 -21.20 14.71 7.09
N GLN A 78 -22.23 15.51 7.29
CA GLN A 78 -22.08 16.89 7.73
C GLN A 78 -21.41 17.00 9.11
N GLN A 79 -21.74 16.10 10.03
CA GLN A 79 -21.12 16.07 11.36
C GLN A 79 -19.62 15.74 11.28
N ILE A 80 -19.23 14.79 10.42
CA ILE A 80 -17.80 14.42 10.20
C ILE A 80 -17.05 15.59 9.57
N VAL A 81 -17.63 16.26 8.56
CA VAL A 81 -16.99 17.40 7.90
C VAL A 81 -16.79 18.58 8.86
N ASN A 82 -17.78 18.84 9.72
CA ASN A 82 -17.69 19.91 10.72
C ASN A 82 -16.68 19.59 11.84
N ASN A 83 -16.54 18.32 12.21
CA ASN A 83 -15.61 17.84 13.23
C ASN A 83 -14.84 16.61 12.73
N PRO A 84 -13.85 16.82 11.84
CA PRO A 84 -13.12 15.71 11.25
C PRO A 84 -12.32 14.92 12.32
N PRO A 85 -12.15 13.60 12.10
CA PRO A 85 -11.47 12.72 13.05
C PRO A 85 -9.95 12.92 12.98
N ILE A 86 -9.48 14.07 13.40
CA ILE A 86 -8.07 14.45 13.43
C ILE A 86 -7.70 14.90 14.83
N SER A 87 -6.65 14.32 15.39
CA SER A 87 -6.08 14.74 16.65
C SER A 87 -4.58 14.98 16.49
N GLN A 88 -4.08 16.00 17.18
CA GLN A 88 -2.67 16.34 17.21
C GLN A 88 -2.18 16.49 18.64
N ASN A 89 -1.07 15.82 18.95
CA ASN A 89 -0.35 15.99 20.20
C ASN A 89 1.14 16.22 19.89
N GLY A 90 1.54 17.48 19.87
CA GLY A 90 2.86 17.87 19.38
C GLY A 90 3.07 17.47 17.91
N ASN A 91 4.07 16.63 17.66
CA ASN A 91 4.36 16.12 16.32
C ASN A 91 3.73 14.72 16.03
N THR A 92 2.90 14.23 16.93
CA THR A 92 2.12 13.01 16.71
C THR A 92 0.73 13.38 16.23
N ILE A 93 0.35 12.91 15.04
CA ILE A 93 -0.92 13.19 14.38
C ILE A 93 -1.65 11.88 14.13
N THR A 94 -2.91 11.84 14.54
CA THR A 94 -3.80 10.71 14.27
C THR A 94 -4.97 11.18 13.42
N ILE A 95 -5.22 10.48 12.32
CA ILE A 95 -6.26 10.78 11.34
C ILE A 95 -7.13 9.53 11.17
N GLY A 96 -8.44 9.69 11.28
CA GLY A 96 -9.36 8.58 11.09
C GLY A 96 -9.56 7.71 12.33
N ASP A 97 -9.15 8.15 13.53
CA ASP A 97 -9.50 7.46 14.77
C ASP A 97 -11.02 7.53 15.00
N THR A 98 -11.67 6.40 14.86
CA THR A 98 -13.13 6.28 14.85
C THR A 98 -13.62 5.64 16.14
N GLN A 99 -13.53 6.33 17.26
CA GLN A 99 -14.08 5.87 18.53
C GLN A 99 -15.62 5.72 18.49
N SER A 100 -16.28 6.46 17.62
CA SER A 100 -17.75 6.43 17.45
C SER A 100 -18.16 5.58 16.25
N ARG A 101 -18.20 4.26 16.40
CA ARG A 101 -18.60 3.32 15.32
C ARG A 101 -19.93 3.65 14.64
N GLU A 102 -20.90 4.18 15.37
CA GLU A 102 -22.21 4.57 14.86
C GLU A 102 -22.11 5.72 13.84
N LEU A 103 -21.28 6.75 14.12
CA LEU A 103 -21.12 7.91 13.25
C LEU A 103 -20.55 7.52 11.88
N TYR A 104 -19.59 6.58 11.87
CA TYR A 104 -18.87 6.15 10.66
C TYR A 104 -19.47 4.94 9.96
N ARG A 105 -20.57 4.41 10.49
CA ARG A 105 -21.23 3.26 9.88
C ARG A 105 -21.77 3.61 8.48
N ASN A 106 -21.35 2.85 7.46
CA ASN A 106 -21.67 3.08 6.05
C ASN A 106 -21.19 4.46 5.53
N ILE A 107 -20.16 5.02 6.11
CA ILE A 107 -19.45 6.20 5.59
C ILE A 107 -18.06 5.77 5.15
N SER A 108 -17.66 6.21 3.97
CA SER A 108 -16.30 6.11 3.43
C SER A 108 -15.63 7.47 3.53
N ILE A 109 -14.36 7.47 3.94
CA ILE A 109 -13.55 8.68 3.93
C ILE A 109 -12.26 8.36 3.17
N ASP A 110 -12.08 9.02 2.03
CA ASP A 110 -10.82 9.00 1.33
C ASP A 110 -9.95 10.13 1.88
N TYR A 111 -8.69 9.82 2.13
CA TYR A 111 -7.74 10.79 2.66
C TYR A 111 -6.66 11.11 1.64
N ASP A 112 -6.45 12.40 1.41
CA ASP A 112 -5.34 12.96 0.67
C ASP A 112 -4.48 13.77 1.64
N VAL A 113 -3.25 13.30 1.89
CA VAL A 113 -2.39 13.83 2.95
C VAL A 113 -1.05 14.25 2.39
N THR A 114 -0.73 15.51 2.57
CA THR A 114 0.58 16.07 2.23
C THR A 114 1.37 16.30 3.52
N LEU A 115 2.61 15.80 3.57
CA LEU A 115 3.43 15.86 4.78
C LEU A 115 4.93 15.89 4.46
N PRO A 116 5.81 16.21 5.42
CA PRO A 116 7.26 16.21 5.21
C PRO A 116 7.80 14.84 4.79
N ARG A 117 8.79 14.84 3.92
CA ARG A 117 9.48 13.60 3.47
C ARG A 117 10.03 12.76 4.62
N ALA A 118 10.51 13.38 5.67
CA ALA A 118 11.12 12.70 6.82
C ALA A 118 10.10 12.14 7.83
N SER A 119 8.82 12.05 7.47
CA SER A 119 7.76 11.57 8.36
C SER A 119 7.81 10.05 8.58
N SER A 120 7.45 9.63 9.78
CA SER A 120 7.11 8.23 10.07
C SER A 120 5.61 8.02 9.85
N ILE A 121 5.24 7.01 9.04
CA ILE A 121 3.87 6.84 8.58
C ILE A 121 3.36 5.46 8.97
N HIS A 122 2.18 5.44 9.59
CA HIS A 122 1.36 4.25 9.78
C HIS A 122 0.03 4.47 9.06
N ALA A 123 -0.20 3.82 7.91
CA ALA A 123 -1.41 3.94 7.11
C ALA A 123 -2.17 2.62 7.08
N GLY A 124 -3.48 2.66 7.29
CA GLY A 124 -4.31 1.47 7.27
C GLY A 124 -5.69 1.70 6.65
N SER A 125 -6.08 0.87 5.69
CA SER A 125 -7.44 0.82 5.13
C SER A 125 -8.05 -0.56 5.35
N GLY A 126 -9.36 -0.60 5.60
CA GLY A 126 -10.07 -1.88 5.65
C GLY A 126 -10.25 -2.49 4.26
N SER A 127 -10.59 -1.68 3.26
CA SER A 127 -10.90 -2.19 1.91
C SER A 127 -10.36 -1.34 0.76
N GLY A 128 -9.94 -0.11 1.00
CA GLY A 128 -9.38 0.78 -0.03
C GLY A 128 -7.88 0.58 -0.22
N ASP A 129 -7.38 1.11 -1.31
CA ASP A 129 -5.96 1.11 -1.61
C ASP A 129 -5.21 2.12 -0.72
N VAL A 130 -3.93 1.85 -0.51
CA VAL A 130 -3.00 2.72 0.21
C VAL A 130 -1.86 3.07 -0.74
N ASP A 131 -1.77 4.33 -1.14
CA ASP A 131 -0.74 4.87 -2.03
C ASP A 131 0.14 5.87 -1.27
N ILE A 132 1.45 5.64 -1.25
CA ILE A 132 2.41 6.46 -0.51
C ILE A 132 3.59 6.78 -1.42
N GLN A 133 3.88 8.06 -1.60
CA GLN A 133 4.89 8.53 -2.53
C GLN A 133 5.92 9.43 -1.86
N ASP A 134 7.21 9.17 -2.15
CA ASP A 134 8.36 10.00 -1.80
C ASP A 134 8.44 10.46 -0.34
N VAL A 135 8.02 9.62 0.59
CA VAL A 135 8.01 9.93 2.02
C VAL A 135 8.42 8.71 2.85
N GLY A 136 8.56 8.90 4.14
CA GLY A 136 8.71 7.82 5.10
C GLY A 136 10.15 7.53 5.50
N ALA A 137 10.60 8.15 6.60
CA ALA A 137 11.74 7.64 7.34
C ALA A 137 11.47 6.24 7.91
N TYR A 138 10.20 5.93 8.17
CA TYR A 138 9.66 4.60 8.45
C TYR A 138 8.24 4.51 7.89
N LEU A 139 7.94 3.42 7.20
CA LEU A 139 6.63 3.16 6.64
C LEU A 139 6.03 1.87 7.17
N LYS A 140 4.80 1.96 7.69
CA LYS A 140 3.92 0.81 7.87
C LYS A 140 2.63 1.07 7.11
N ALA A 141 2.31 0.22 6.13
CA ALA A 141 1.09 0.35 5.34
C ALA A 141 0.33 -0.97 5.30
N THR A 142 -0.98 -0.91 5.55
CA THR A 142 -1.83 -2.11 5.62
C THR A 142 -3.14 -1.90 4.88
N SER A 143 -3.60 -2.92 4.16
CA SER A 143 -4.97 -2.97 3.65
C SER A 143 -5.60 -4.35 3.90
N GLY A 144 -6.90 -4.39 4.15
CA GLY A 144 -7.60 -5.66 4.26
C GLY A 144 -7.81 -6.33 2.90
N SER A 145 -8.23 -5.56 1.89
CA SER A 145 -8.53 -6.10 0.56
C SER A 145 -7.94 -5.30 -0.59
N GLY A 146 -7.59 -4.03 -0.38
CA GLY A 146 -7.00 -3.15 -1.39
C GLY A 146 -5.50 -3.40 -1.57
N ASN A 147 -4.95 -2.74 -2.58
CA ASN A 147 -3.53 -2.77 -2.88
C ASN A 147 -2.76 -1.84 -1.95
N VAL A 148 -1.47 -2.14 -1.77
CA VAL A 148 -0.52 -1.26 -1.09
C VAL A 148 0.56 -0.88 -2.08
N HIS A 149 0.60 0.39 -2.46
CA HIS A 149 1.58 0.94 -3.37
C HIS A 149 2.45 1.97 -2.64
N ALA A 150 3.75 1.74 -2.63
CA ALA A 150 4.72 2.60 -1.95
C ALA A 150 5.89 2.88 -2.89
N GLN A 151 6.06 4.12 -3.30
CA GLN A 151 7.10 4.54 -4.23
C GLN A 151 8.00 5.60 -3.61
N GLY A 152 9.30 5.52 -3.87
CA GLY A 152 10.26 6.51 -3.38
C GLY A 152 10.46 6.46 -1.86
N ILE A 153 10.43 5.29 -1.24
CA ILE A 153 10.49 5.13 0.21
C ILE A 153 11.92 5.24 0.72
N HIS A 154 12.13 6.13 1.70
CA HIS A 154 13.45 6.53 2.17
C HIS A 154 13.94 5.77 3.42
N GLY A 155 13.38 4.63 3.75
CA GLY A 155 13.76 3.89 4.96
C GLY A 155 13.13 2.51 5.05
N PRO A 156 13.10 1.92 6.25
CA PRO A 156 12.47 0.63 6.48
C PRO A 156 10.96 0.65 6.19
N ALA A 157 10.43 -0.47 5.67
CA ALA A 157 9.02 -0.59 5.32
C ALA A 157 8.40 -1.92 5.78
N ASP A 158 7.20 -1.87 6.35
CA ASP A 158 6.35 -3.03 6.67
C ASP A 158 5.01 -2.88 5.93
N LEU A 159 4.81 -3.66 4.86
CA LEU A 159 3.66 -3.58 3.97
C LEU A 159 2.84 -4.87 4.08
N GLN A 160 1.53 -4.73 4.24
CA GLN A 160 0.65 -5.89 4.38
C GLN A 160 -0.67 -5.68 3.65
N SER A 161 -1.11 -6.70 2.92
CA SER A 161 -2.48 -6.78 2.40
C SER A 161 -3.10 -8.14 2.70
N GLY A 162 -4.42 -8.18 2.85
CA GLY A 162 -5.11 -9.46 2.94
C GLY A 162 -5.23 -10.16 1.59
N SER A 163 -5.61 -9.42 0.55
CA SER A 163 -5.87 -9.98 -0.79
C SER A 163 -5.30 -9.15 -1.95
N GLY A 164 -4.94 -7.90 -1.73
CA GLY A 164 -4.40 -7.01 -2.77
C GLY A 164 -2.92 -7.23 -3.03
N ASP A 165 -2.46 -6.64 -4.11
CA ASP A 165 -1.05 -6.62 -4.49
C ASP A 165 -0.25 -5.64 -3.63
N ILE A 166 1.05 -5.90 -3.50
CA ILE A 166 1.99 -5.02 -2.83
C ILE A 166 3.07 -4.60 -3.81
N TYR A 167 3.24 -3.30 -3.96
CA TYR A 167 4.34 -2.69 -4.70
C TYR A 167 5.17 -1.82 -3.78
N LEU A 168 6.49 -1.97 -3.84
CA LEU A 168 7.44 -1.09 -3.17
C LEU A 168 8.60 -0.74 -4.10
N GLN A 169 8.96 0.54 -4.14
CA GLN A 169 10.26 1.02 -4.62
C GLN A 169 10.98 1.77 -3.50
N GLN A 170 12.15 1.26 -3.12
CA GLN A 170 12.98 1.86 -2.07
C GLN A 170 14.06 2.76 -2.68
N THR A 171 14.36 3.89 -2.04
CA THR A 171 15.38 4.85 -2.49
C THR A 171 16.52 5.03 -1.47
N ALA A 172 16.34 4.50 -0.26
CA ALA A 172 17.39 4.47 0.75
C ALA A 172 17.42 3.12 1.46
N ALA A 173 18.54 2.78 2.07
CA ALA A 173 18.71 1.50 2.76
C ALA A 173 17.76 1.36 3.95
N GLY A 174 17.23 0.16 4.11
CA GLY A 174 16.34 -0.20 5.22
C GLY A 174 15.75 -1.59 5.04
N ASP A 175 15.44 -2.25 6.14
CA ASP A 175 14.83 -3.57 6.10
C ASP A 175 13.37 -3.49 5.61
N VAL A 176 12.99 -4.44 4.76
CA VAL A 176 11.67 -4.51 4.17
C VAL A 176 10.95 -5.79 4.58
N ARG A 177 9.70 -5.64 4.97
CA ARG A 177 8.76 -6.72 5.16
C ARG A 177 7.55 -6.49 4.28
N ALA A 178 7.19 -7.47 3.44
CA ALA A 178 6.00 -7.43 2.59
C ALA A 178 5.22 -8.74 2.72
N LYS A 179 3.92 -8.65 3.02
CA LYS A 179 3.07 -9.85 3.14
C LYS A 179 1.70 -9.62 2.55
N THR A 180 1.25 -10.59 1.75
CA THR A 180 -0.15 -10.64 1.30
C THR A 180 -0.70 -12.06 1.42
N GLY A 181 -2.01 -12.22 1.47
CA GLY A 181 -2.63 -13.54 1.46
C GLY A 181 -2.69 -14.13 0.05
N SER A 182 -3.09 -13.34 -0.96
CA SER A 182 -3.35 -13.87 -2.31
C SER A 182 -2.82 -12.99 -3.44
N GLY A 183 -2.32 -11.79 -3.17
CA GLY A 183 -1.78 -10.87 -4.17
C GLY A 183 -0.35 -11.16 -4.57
N ASN A 184 0.12 -10.46 -5.59
CA ASN A 184 1.50 -10.44 -5.99
C ASN A 184 2.31 -9.44 -5.14
N ILE A 185 3.61 -9.68 -5.03
CA ILE A 185 4.53 -8.80 -4.34
C ILE A 185 5.63 -8.38 -5.31
N GLN A 186 5.75 -7.08 -5.56
CA GLN A 186 6.81 -6.51 -6.39
C GLN A 186 7.65 -5.51 -5.59
N LEU A 187 8.93 -5.79 -5.45
CA LEU A 187 9.86 -5.03 -4.61
C LEU A 187 11.08 -4.61 -5.42
N ASN A 188 11.26 -3.31 -5.57
CA ASN A 188 12.31 -2.76 -6.41
C ASN A 188 13.35 -1.99 -5.59
N ASP A 189 14.62 -2.12 -6.01
CA ASP A 189 15.79 -1.40 -5.48
C ASP A 189 16.03 -1.64 -3.97
N ILE A 190 15.71 -2.84 -3.49
CA ILE A 190 15.83 -3.19 -2.07
C ILE A 190 17.30 -3.22 -1.65
N SER A 191 17.60 -2.44 -0.60
CA SER A 191 18.93 -2.37 0.02
C SER A 191 18.82 -2.54 1.53
N GLY A 192 19.02 -3.75 2.01
CA GLY A 192 18.78 -4.13 3.41
C GLY A 192 18.39 -5.59 3.50
N GLY A 193 17.79 -5.95 4.63
CA GLY A 193 17.14 -7.25 4.82
C GLY A 193 15.75 -7.29 4.18
N LEU A 194 15.33 -8.47 3.70
CA LEU A 194 14.04 -8.65 3.06
C LEU A 194 13.29 -9.85 3.63
N LYS A 195 12.01 -9.65 3.94
CA LYS A 195 11.07 -10.73 4.25
C LYS A 195 9.80 -10.53 3.41
N ALA A 196 9.67 -11.28 2.32
CA ALA A 196 8.49 -11.26 1.45
C ALA A 196 7.73 -12.58 1.55
N GLY A 197 6.40 -12.53 1.59
CA GLY A 197 5.60 -13.75 1.64
C GLY A 197 4.19 -13.57 1.12
N THR A 198 3.73 -14.52 0.30
CA THR A 198 2.35 -14.61 -0.17
C THR A 198 1.83 -16.03 -0.09
N GLY A 199 0.52 -16.20 0.08
CA GLY A 199 -0.08 -17.52 0.01
C GLY A 199 -0.23 -18.04 -1.43
N SER A 200 -0.68 -17.15 -2.33
CA SER A 200 -0.96 -17.51 -3.73
C SER A 200 -0.71 -16.32 -4.64
N GLY A 201 0.49 -16.08 -5.00
CA GLY A 201 0.90 -14.99 -5.88
C GLY A 201 2.38 -15.08 -6.18
N ASN A 202 2.82 -14.32 -7.14
CA ASN A 202 4.22 -14.23 -7.50
C ASN A 202 4.96 -13.22 -6.61
N ILE A 203 6.26 -13.47 -6.43
CA ILE A 203 7.15 -12.54 -5.76
C ILE A 203 8.23 -12.12 -6.74
N GLU A 204 8.28 -10.84 -7.05
CA GLU A 204 9.37 -10.22 -7.80
C GLU A 204 10.17 -9.33 -6.86
N ALA A 205 11.48 -9.53 -6.80
CA ALA A 205 12.34 -8.67 -5.99
C ALA A 205 13.63 -8.34 -6.73
N SER A 206 14.01 -7.08 -6.68
CA SER A 206 15.27 -6.60 -7.22
C SER A 206 16.04 -5.77 -6.20
N GLY A 207 17.38 -5.79 -6.29
CA GLY A 207 18.21 -4.98 -5.40
C GLY A 207 19.53 -5.64 -5.01
N ARG A 208 20.03 -5.20 -3.86
CA ARG A 208 21.31 -5.67 -3.31
C ARG A 208 21.10 -6.18 -1.88
N PRO A 209 21.22 -7.48 -1.61
CA PRO A 209 21.20 -8.03 -0.26
C PRO A 209 22.38 -7.49 0.56
N THR A 210 22.11 -6.70 1.60
CA THR A 210 23.11 -6.29 2.60
C THR A 210 22.89 -7.00 3.94
N SER A 211 21.75 -7.68 4.06
CA SER A 211 21.33 -8.58 5.13
C SER A 211 20.50 -9.72 4.52
N ASP A 212 20.10 -10.69 5.32
CA ASP A 212 19.38 -11.88 4.84
C ASP A 212 18.06 -11.55 4.13
N TRP A 213 17.82 -12.21 3.01
CA TRP A 213 16.56 -12.18 2.27
C TRP A 213 15.82 -13.49 2.43
N LYS A 214 14.52 -13.40 2.71
CA LYS A 214 13.64 -14.54 2.79
C LYS A 214 12.38 -14.30 1.98
N LEU A 215 12.15 -15.15 0.97
CA LEU A 215 11.01 -15.07 0.06
C LEU A 215 10.29 -16.41 0.08
N ASP A 216 9.01 -16.39 0.43
CA ASP A 216 8.20 -17.60 0.54
C ASP A 216 6.86 -17.39 -0.19
N THR A 217 6.49 -18.29 -1.10
CA THR A 217 5.14 -18.36 -1.66
C THR A 217 4.59 -19.79 -1.57
N GLY A 218 3.29 -19.91 -1.36
CA GLY A 218 2.66 -21.22 -1.38
C GLY A 218 2.47 -21.74 -2.80
N SER A 219 1.93 -20.87 -3.68
CA SER A 219 1.69 -21.19 -5.09
C SER A 219 1.96 -19.94 -5.92
N GLY A 220 3.03 -19.93 -6.65
CA GLY A 220 3.46 -18.82 -7.50
C GLY A 220 4.95 -18.87 -7.75
N ASP A 221 5.40 -18.04 -8.66
CA ASP A 221 6.78 -17.96 -9.06
C ASP A 221 7.55 -16.94 -8.23
N ILE A 222 8.87 -17.15 -8.10
CA ILE A 222 9.77 -16.19 -7.46
C ILE A 222 10.80 -15.74 -8.49
N HIS A 223 10.82 -14.45 -8.78
CA HIS A 223 11.79 -13.83 -9.67
C HIS A 223 12.70 -12.89 -8.89
N LEU A 224 13.99 -13.20 -8.86
CA LEU A 224 15.01 -12.38 -8.23
C LEU A 224 15.95 -11.76 -9.26
N THR A 225 16.10 -10.45 -9.22
CA THR A 225 17.08 -9.71 -10.03
C THR A 225 18.11 -9.10 -9.10
N LEU A 226 19.27 -9.78 -8.99
CA LEU A 226 20.38 -9.36 -8.14
C LEU A 226 21.52 -8.88 -9.04
N GLY A 227 22.14 -7.76 -8.70
CA GLY A 227 23.25 -7.25 -9.51
C GLY A 227 24.38 -8.27 -9.69
N SER A 228 25.02 -8.29 -10.83
CA SER A 228 26.12 -9.25 -11.16
C SER A 228 27.31 -9.21 -10.17
N SER A 229 27.46 -8.12 -9.43
CA SER A 229 28.44 -7.95 -8.35
C SER A 229 27.90 -8.31 -6.96
N ALA A 230 26.68 -8.84 -6.86
CA ALA A 230 26.11 -9.21 -5.56
C ALA A 230 26.86 -10.43 -4.98
N HIS A 231 27.13 -10.36 -3.67
CA HIS A 231 27.74 -11.43 -2.90
C HIS A 231 26.69 -12.01 -1.95
N PHE A 232 26.36 -13.29 -2.10
CA PHE A 232 25.35 -13.92 -1.25
C PHE A 232 25.47 -15.44 -1.22
N THR A 233 24.87 -16.05 -0.22
CA THR A 233 24.68 -17.49 -0.14
C THR A 233 23.24 -17.82 -0.53
N LEU A 234 23.08 -18.55 -1.64
CA LEU A 234 21.76 -18.96 -2.13
C LEU A 234 21.30 -20.23 -1.44
N ASN A 235 20.01 -20.26 -1.07
CA ASN A 235 19.29 -21.46 -0.66
C ASN A 235 17.89 -21.39 -1.28
N ALA A 236 17.70 -22.04 -2.43
CA ALA A 236 16.44 -22.02 -3.15
C ALA A 236 15.82 -23.41 -3.23
N SER A 237 14.51 -23.51 -3.01
CA SER A 237 13.76 -24.77 -3.11
C SER A 237 12.37 -24.59 -3.68
N THR A 238 11.94 -25.55 -4.51
CA THR A 238 10.56 -25.68 -4.99
C THR A 238 10.04 -27.07 -4.74
N GLY A 239 8.76 -27.19 -4.40
CA GLY A 239 8.11 -28.49 -4.28
C GLY A 239 7.75 -29.09 -5.64
N SER A 240 7.23 -28.25 -6.55
CA SER A 240 6.86 -28.62 -7.92
C SER A 240 7.15 -27.45 -8.85
N GLY A 241 8.20 -27.56 -9.62
CA GLY A 241 8.66 -26.51 -10.54
C GLY A 241 10.12 -26.63 -10.86
N THR A 242 10.70 -25.62 -11.45
CA THR A 242 12.10 -25.56 -11.87
C THR A 242 12.84 -24.44 -11.19
N LEU A 243 14.13 -24.68 -10.92
CA LEU A 243 15.05 -23.66 -10.45
C LEU A 243 15.99 -23.29 -11.60
N ARG A 244 16.08 -21.98 -11.87
CA ARG A 244 17.00 -21.42 -12.86
C ARG A 244 17.82 -20.32 -12.22
N THR A 245 19.10 -20.29 -12.57
CA THR A 245 19.97 -19.19 -12.16
C THR A 245 20.89 -18.81 -13.30
N ALA A 246 21.03 -17.51 -13.55
CA ALA A 246 22.03 -16.95 -14.46
C ALA A 246 23.34 -16.61 -13.73
N GLN A 247 23.34 -16.61 -12.40
CA GLN A 247 24.52 -16.31 -11.59
C GLN A 247 25.46 -17.52 -11.53
N PRO A 248 26.79 -17.32 -11.64
CA PRO A 248 27.76 -18.38 -11.43
C PRO A 248 27.77 -18.76 -9.93
N ILE A 249 27.37 -19.98 -9.63
CA ILE A 249 27.28 -20.49 -8.26
C ILE A 249 28.42 -21.45 -7.98
N ALA A 250 29.21 -21.18 -6.96
CA ALA A 250 30.10 -22.17 -6.36
C ALA A 250 29.27 -23.11 -5.49
N MET A 251 28.99 -24.30 -5.99
CA MET A 251 28.09 -25.27 -5.38
C MET A 251 28.64 -25.82 -4.07
N GLN A 252 27.79 -25.95 -3.05
CA GLN A 252 28.09 -26.67 -1.82
C GLN A 252 27.00 -27.76 -1.65
N GLY A 253 27.32 -28.98 -2.00
CA GLY A 253 26.41 -30.13 -1.88
C GLY A 253 25.85 -30.63 -3.23
N GLU A 254 24.84 -31.48 -3.15
CA GLU A 254 24.16 -32.03 -4.33
C GLU A 254 23.15 -31.06 -4.89
N MET A 255 23.24 -30.77 -6.18
CA MET A 255 22.24 -30.03 -6.93
C MET A 255 21.19 -31.00 -7.45
N ASN A 256 19.94 -30.72 -7.19
CA ASN A 256 18.84 -31.36 -7.89
C ASN A 256 17.89 -30.30 -8.47
N LYS A 257 16.98 -30.71 -9.34
CA LYS A 257 16.06 -29.79 -10.02
C LYS A 257 15.08 -29.03 -9.10
N HIS A 258 15.01 -29.41 -7.82
CA HIS A 258 14.11 -28.82 -6.83
C HIS A 258 14.84 -28.12 -5.67
N HIS A 259 16.19 -28.20 -5.62
CA HIS A 259 16.95 -27.59 -4.54
C HIS A 259 18.34 -27.16 -5.04
N ILE A 260 18.71 -25.92 -4.78
CA ILE A 260 20.03 -25.35 -5.07
C ILE A 260 20.56 -24.67 -3.82
N THR A 261 21.79 -25.03 -3.42
CA THR A 261 22.53 -24.32 -2.38
C THR A 261 23.94 -24.03 -2.87
N GLY A 262 24.41 -22.82 -2.68
CA GLY A 262 25.77 -22.46 -3.05
C GLY A 262 26.08 -20.99 -2.81
N SER A 263 27.33 -20.62 -3.02
CA SER A 263 27.83 -19.26 -2.85
C SER A 263 27.97 -18.56 -4.19
N VAL A 264 27.53 -17.33 -4.27
CA VAL A 264 27.70 -16.42 -5.40
C VAL A 264 28.76 -15.38 -5.02
N ASN A 265 29.77 -15.21 -5.87
CA ASN A 265 30.90 -14.27 -5.68
C ASN A 265 31.55 -14.36 -4.28
N GLY A 266 31.77 -15.58 -3.77
CA GLY A 266 32.42 -15.80 -2.47
C GLY A 266 31.48 -15.84 -1.27
N GLY A 267 30.15 -15.74 -1.49
CA GLY A 267 29.16 -15.79 -0.42
C GLY A 267 28.93 -14.45 0.28
N GLY A 268 27.98 -14.44 1.21
CA GLY A 268 27.54 -13.24 1.94
C GLY A 268 26.22 -13.51 2.66
N PRO A 269 25.36 -12.50 2.78
CA PRO A 269 24.02 -12.66 3.36
C PRO A 269 23.26 -13.82 2.70
N THR A 270 22.39 -14.49 3.46
CA THR A 270 21.62 -15.61 2.93
C THR A 270 20.43 -15.12 2.14
N VAL A 271 20.31 -15.56 0.88
CA VAL A 271 19.11 -15.39 0.05
C VAL A 271 18.38 -16.73 0.02
N ARG A 272 17.27 -16.79 0.75
CA ARG A 272 16.38 -17.95 0.78
C ARG A 272 15.14 -17.70 -0.05
N ALA A 273 14.87 -18.56 -1.04
CA ALA A 273 13.69 -18.50 -1.88
C ALA A 273 12.98 -19.86 -1.89
N ASN A 274 11.72 -19.90 -1.45
CA ASN A 274 10.95 -21.14 -1.37
C ASN A 274 9.58 -20.96 -2.01
N THR A 275 9.19 -21.90 -2.85
CA THR A 275 7.83 -22.01 -3.35
C THR A 275 7.31 -23.45 -3.19
N GLY A 276 6.03 -23.59 -2.87
CA GLY A 276 5.38 -24.90 -2.86
C GLY A 276 5.14 -25.42 -4.27
N SER A 277 4.62 -24.56 -5.14
CA SER A 277 4.34 -24.86 -6.56
C SER A 277 4.62 -23.64 -7.41
N GLY A 278 5.66 -23.69 -8.21
CA GLY A 278 6.09 -22.60 -9.10
C GLY A 278 7.58 -22.67 -9.39
N ASP A 279 8.01 -21.83 -10.30
CA ASP A 279 9.40 -21.72 -10.72
C ASP A 279 10.14 -20.66 -9.88
N ILE A 280 11.46 -20.82 -9.75
CA ILE A 280 12.33 -19.83 -9.15
C ILE A 280 13.40 -19.44 -10.16
N ASP A 281 13.43 -18.17 -10.53
CA ASP A 281 14.37 -17.57 -11.47
C ASP A 281 15.24 -16.54 -10.76
N ILE A 282 16.58 -16.69 -10.89
CA ILE A 282 17.55 -15.80 -10.26
C ILE A 282 18.52 -15.28 -11.33
N LYS A 283 18.49 -13.95 -11.52
CA LYS A 283 19.28 -13.24 -12.54
C LYS A 283 20.30 -12.32 -11.91
#